data_0438aecc188ff691ce71a99f3e55b642
#
_entry.id   0438aecc188ff691ce71a99f3e55b642
#
_cell.length_a   1.000
_cell.length_b   1.000
_cell.length_c   1.000
_cell.angle_alpha   90.00
_cell.angle_beta   90.00
_cell.angle_gamma   90.00
#
_symmetry.space_group_name_H-M   'P 1'
#
loop_
_entity.id
_entity.type
_entity.pdbx_description
1 polymer ?
#
loop_
_entity_poly.entity_id
_entity_poly.type
_entity_poly.pdbx_seq_one_letter_code
_entity_poly.pdbx_strand_id
1 'polypeptide(L)'
;MNTNPFYFIIEEEVWKNNIMKQIKIFLLFLLLVVLGFSLYKINQINNELNSSQEIKEELIELVEIPETPSDEPSFQVDFEELKKINSDVIGWIVIEGTGINYPIVQGNNNSFYLNHSYDKKWNSLGSIFADYQSSNDFSDYNTFIYGHHTRNGSMFGELYKYMDVSFYKQNKTFYLYTPTGNFTAEIFSAYIDSTDSSSYNQSFNSITEFNDYINLVKEKSNYSTDVKIDVNKDKIITLYSCSHESNRKKNDRYFIHAVLRKLS
;
A
#
# COMPACT_ATOMS: atom_id res chain seq x y z
N MET A 1 -44.90 1.12 67.57
CA MET A 1 -43.72 0.45 66.91
C MET A 1 -42.61 1.48 66.77
N ASN A 2 -41.63 1.41 67.68
CA ASN A 2 -40.48 2.33 67.67
C ASN A 2 -39.42 1.80 66.68
N THR A 3 -39.42 2.24 65.45
CA THR A 3 -38.36 1.92 64.48
C THR A 3 -37.13 2.80 64.76
N ASN A 4 -36.09 2.19 65.32
CA ASN A 4 -34.86 2.84 65.71
C ASN A 4 -34.17 3.43 64.47
N PRO A 5 -34.01 4.76 64.31
CA PRO A 5 -33.44 5.39 63.10
C PRO A 5 -31.99 4.93 62.79
N PHE A 6 -31.26 4.41 63.78
CA PHE A 6 -29.93 3.84 63.58
C PHE A 6 -29.91 2.57 62.73
N TYR A 7 -30.99 1.77 62.72
CA TYR A 7 -31.06 0.57 61.87
C TYR A 7 -31.13 0.91 60.40
N PHE A 8 -31.84 1.95 60.02
CA PHE A 8 -31.94 2.43 58.63
C PHE A 8 -30.61 2.95 58.08
N ILE A 9 -29.81 3.64 58.91
CA ILE A 9 -28.51 4.21 58.49
C ILE A 9 -27.50 3.07 58.23
N ILE A 10 -27.51 2.03 59.09
CA ILE A 10 -26.60 0.89 58.93
C ILE A 10 -26.95 0.07 57.67
N GLU A 11 -28.23 -0.16 57.39
CA GLU A 11 -28.66 -0.87 56.19
C GLU A 11 -28.31 -0.11 54.92
N GLU A 12 -28.43 1.21 54.89
CA GLU A 12 -28.08 2.06 53.78
C GLU A 12 -26.55 2.06 53.48
N GLU A 13 -25.71 2.11 54.52
CA GLU A 13 -24.25 2.01 54.37
C GLU A 13 -23.82 0.60 53.89
N VAL A 14 -24.39 -0.46 54.39
CA VAL A 14 -24.12 -1.83 53.95
C VAL A 14 -24.55 -2.01 52.50
N TRP A 15 -25.69 -1.46 52.11
CA TRP A 15 -26.19 -1.51 50.73
C TRP A 15 -25.27 -0.73 49.78
N LYS A 16 -24.84 0.51 50.13
CA LYS A 16 -23.89 1.31 49.38
C LYS A 16 -22.54 0.61 49.21
N ASN A 17 -22.03 -0.02 50.28
CA ASN A 17 -20.76 -0.74 50.21
C ASN A 17 -20.84 -1.97 49.30
N ASN A 18 -21.96 -2.70 49.30
CA ASN A 18 -22.17 -3.83 48.41
C ASN A 18 -22.26 -3.40 46.94
N ILE A 19 -22.96 -2.32 46.62
CA ILE A 19 -23.02 -1.74 45.27
C ILE A 19 -21.65 -1.31 44.83
N MET A 20 -20.91 -0.59 45.68
CA MET A 20 -19.53 -0.16 45.34
C MET A 20 -18.62 -1.35 45.08
N LYS A 21 -18.74 -2.45 45.80
CA LYS A 21 -18.02 -3.69 45.59
C LYS A 21 -18.37 -4.32 44.23
N GLN A 22 -19.65 -4.39 43.88
CA GLN A 22 -20.11 -4.91 42.59
C GLN A 22 -19.62 -4.04 41.42
N ILE A 23 -19.66 -2.72 41.56
CA ILE A 23 -19.13 -1.79 40.57
C ILE A 23 -17.61 -2.00 40.36
N LYS A 24 -16.84 -2.14 41.45
CA LYS A 24 -15.40 -2.41 41.36
C LYS A 24 -15.09 -3.74 40.65
N ILE A 25 -15.85 -4.79 40.95
CA ILE A 25 -15.73 -6.10 40.29
C ILE A 25 -16.05 -5.97 38.79
N PHE A 26 -17.14 -5.28 38.47
CA PHE A 26 -17.53 -5.03 37.07
C PHE A 26 -16.45 -4.24 36.30
N LEU A 27 -15.91 -3.17 36.92
CA LEU A 27 -14.84 -2.38 36.32
C LEU A 27 -13.55 -3.20 36.12
N LEU A 28 -13.21 -4.07 37.09
CA LEU A 28 -12.07 -4.97 36.96
C LEU A 28 -12.28 -5.97 35.81
N PHE A 29 -13.47 -6.54 35.69
CA PHE A 29 -13.83 -7.44 34.59
C PHE A 29 -13.71 -6.71 33.23
N LEU A 30 -14.25 -5.51 33.13
CA LEU A 30 -14.14 -4.67 31.91
C LEU A 30 -12.68 -4.39 31.54
N LEU A 31 -11.85 -4.07 32.55
CA LEU A 31 -10.42 -3.85 32.34
C LEU A 31 -9.72 -5.12 31.81
N LEU A 32 -10.04 -6.28 32.34
CA LEU A 32 -9.47 -7.57 31.87
C LEU A 32 -9.91 -7.89 30.44
N VAL A 33 -11.15 -7.58 30.06
CA VAL A 33 -11.63 -7.75 28.67
C VAL A 33 -10.87 -6.83 27.72
N VAL A 34 -10.71 -5.56 28.09
CA VAL A 34 -9.93 -4.59 27.29
C VAL A 34 -8.47 -5.02 27.16
N LEU A 35 -7.86 -5.49 28.25
CA LEU A 35 -6.48 -6.00 28.23
C LEU A 35 -6.35 -7.22 27.32
N GLY A 36 -7.26 -8.20 27.45
CA GLY A 36 -7.27 -9.39 26.59
C GLY A 36 -7.42 -9.05 25.10
N PHE A 37 -8.32 -8.10 24.77
CA PHE A 37 -8.48 -7.62 23.41
C PHE A 37 -7.23 -6.90 22.91
N SER A 38 -6.58 -6.09 23.75
CA SER A 38 -5.35 -5.38 23.39
C SER A 38 -4.19 -6.35 23.11
N LEU A 39 -4.02 -7.37 23.96
CA LEU A 39 -3.02 -8.43 23.76
C LEU A 39 -3.29 -9.22 22.47
N TYR A 40 -4.55 -9.56 22.20
CA TYR A 40 -4.92 -10.22 20.95
C TYR A 40 -4.55 -9.38 19.73
N LYS A 41 -4.84 -8.06 19.77
CA LYS A 41 -4.49 -7.13 18.68
C LYS A 41 -2.97 -6.97 18.50
N ILE A 42 -2.21 -6.89 19.59
CA ILE A 42 -0.73 -6.84 19.54
C ILE A 42 -0.19 -8.11 18.88
N ASN A 43 -0.68 -9.28 19.29
CA ASN A 43 -0.26 -10.55 18.69
C ASN A 43 -0.59 -10.64 17.19
N GLN A 44 -1.77 -10.15 16.78
CA GLN A 44 -2.15 -10.07 15.37
C GLN A 44 -1.17 -9.20 14.58
N ILE A 45 -0.84 -7.99 15.09
CA ILE A 45 0.10 -7.05 14.45
C ILE A 45 1.49 -7.69 14.36
N ASN A 46 1.97 -8.34 15.42
CA ASN A 46 3.28 -9.01 15.40
C ASN A 46 3.34 -10.13 14.36
N ASN A 47 2.27 -10.93 14.24
CA ASN A 47 2.20 -11.98 13.22
C ASN A 47 2.24 -11.40 11.79
N GLU A 48 1.55 -10.28 11.56
CA GLU A 48 1.58 -9.57 10.27
C GLU A 48 2.97 -9.03 9.94
N LEU A 49 3.68 -8.46 10.93
CA LEU A 49 5.04 -7.97 10.78
C LEU A 49 6.03 -9.10 10.47
N ASN A 50 5.95 -10.21 11.21
CA ASN A 50 6.81 -11.37 10.98
C ASN A 50 6.57 -11.98 9.60
N SER A 51 5.32 -12.17 9.21
CA SER A 51 4.95 -12.68 7.89
C SER A 51 5.43 -11.77 6.74
N SER A 52 5.41 -10.43 6.95
CA SER A 52 5.97 -9.49 5.98
C SER A 52 7.49 -9.63 5.84
N GLN A 53 8.17 -9.89 6.94
CA GLN A 53 9.63 -10.06 6.95
C GLN A 53 10.05 -11.39 6.32
N GLU A 54 9.36 -12.48 6.64
CA GLU A 54 9.58 -13.79 6.01
C GLU A 54 9.41 -13.72 4.49
N ILE A 55 8.34 -13.06 4.00
CA ILE A 55 8.13 -12.85 2.56
C ILE A 55 9.27 -12.04 1.94
N LYS A 56 9.78 -10.99 2.61
CA LYS A 56 10.89 -10.21 2.09
C LYS A 56 12.18 -11.04 1.99
N GLU A 57 12.48 -11.84 2.99
CA GLU A 57 13.66 -12.72 3.01
C GLU A 57 13.57 -13.78 1.90
N GLU A 58 12.41 -14.43 1.72
CA GLU A 58 12.15 -15.37 0.64
C GLU A 58 12.30 -14.71 -0.75
N LEU A 59 11.79 -13.48 -0.91
CA LEU A 59 11.86 -12.74 -2.17
C LEU A 59 13.29 -12.30 -2.52
N ILE A 60 14.16 -12.03 -1.53
CA ILE A 60 15.55 -11.65 -1.77
C ILE A 60 16.33 -12.80 -2.44
N GLU A 61 16.00 -14.04 -2.12
CA GLU A 61 16.63 -15.21 -2.75
C GLU A 61 16.28 -15.39 -4.26
N LEU A 62 15.16 -14.79 -4.69
CA LEU A 62 14.66 -14.86 -6.07
C LEU A 62 15.15 -13.71 -6.97
N VAL A 63 15.95 -12.81 -6.41
CA VAL A 63 16.52 -11.68 -7.13
C VAL A 63 18.02 -11.57 -6.89
N GLU A 64 18.79 -11.45 -7.96
CA GLU A 64 20.21 -11.15 -7.85
C GLU A 64 20.38 -9.63 -7.70
N ILE A 65 20.81 -9.21 -6.50
CA ILE A 65 21.21 -7.83 -6.23
C ILE A 65 22.70 -7.72 -6.53
N PRO A 66 23.15 -6.92 -7.50
CA PRO A 66 24.58 -6.79 -7.78
C PRO A 66 25.33 -6.18 -6.62
N GLU A 67 26.44 -6.80 -6.23
CA GLU A 67 27.34 -6.33 -5.17
C GLU A 67 28.12 -5.06 -5.52
N THR A 68 28.13 -4.64 -6.79
CA THR A 68 28.86 -3.45 -7.26
C THR A 68 27.97 -2.49 -8.01
N PRO A 69 28.11 -1.15 -7.79
CA PRO A 69 27.44 -0.16 -8.60
C PRO A 69 28.00 -0.26 -10.04
N SER A 70 27.21 -0.80 -10.97
CA SER A 70 27.48 -0.71 -12.40
C SER A 70 26.57 0.36 -12.99
N ASP A 71 27.02 1.01 -14.04
CA ASP A 71 26.26 2.04 -14.76
C ASP A 71 24.97 1.49 -15.43
N GLU A 72 24.78 0.16 -15.42
CA GLU A 72 23.54 -0.51 -15.83
C GLU A 72 22.95 -1.28 -14.63
N PRO A 73 21.62 -1.22 -14.40
CA PRO A 73 20.98 -1.97 -13.36
C PRO A 73 21.09 -3.48 -13.69
N SER A 74 22.03 -4.15 -13.03
CA SER A 74 22.20 -5.61 -13.16
C SER A 74 21.25 -6.42 -12.27
N PHE A 75 20.19 -5.79 -11.75
CA PHE A 75 19.14 -6.45 -11.02
C PHE A 75 18.41 -7.44 -11.95
N GLN A 76 18.48 -8.71 -11.62
CA GLN A 76 17.83 -9.77 -12.38
C GLN A 76 16.75 -10.41 -11.52
N VAL A 77 15.60 -10.68 -12.14
CA VAL A 77 14.47 -11.35 -11.51
C VAL A 77 14.27 -12.71 -12.18
N ASP A 78 14.28 -13.77 -11.39
CA ASP A 78 13.95 -15.09 -11.90
C ASP A 78 12.43 -15.28 -12.04
N PHE A 79 11.88 -14.77 -13.16
CA PHE A 79 10.46 -14.90 -13.46
C PHE A 79 10.01 -16.35 -13.70
N GLU A 80 10.91 -17.26 -14.07
CA GLU A 80 10.58 -18.68 -14.24
C GLU A 80 10.29 -19.33 -12.89
N GLU A 81 11.13 -19.09 -11.88
CA GLU A 81 10.89 -19.58 -10.52
C GLU A 81 9.68 -18.90 -9.88
N LEU A 82 9.54 -17.57 -10.01
CA LEU A 82 8.37 -16.85 -9.50
C LEU A 82 7.05 -17.38 -10.08
N LYS A 83 7.01 -17.68 -11.38
CA LYS A 83 5.81 -18.21 -12.04
C LYS A 83 5.48 -19.65 -11.65
N LYS A 84 6.46 -20.44 -11.19
CA LYS A 84 6.19 -21.75 -10.58
C LYS A 84 5.46 -21.62 -9.24
N ILE A 85 5.79 -20.58 -8.46
CA ILE A 85 5.11 -20.28 -7.20
C ILE A 85 3.72 -19.70 -7.49
N ASN A 86 3.64 -18.73 -8.41
CA ASN A 86 2.39 -18.08 -8.78
C ASN A 86 2.42 -17.57 -10.24
N SER A 87 1.63 -18.19 -11.10
CA SER A 87 1.49 -17.81 -12.51
C SER A 87 0.94 -16.39 -12.74
N ASP A 88 0.36 -15.77 -11.71
CA ASP A 88 -0.20 -14.40 -11.76
C ASP A 88 0.90 -13.33 -11.64
N VAL A 89 2.17 -13.70 -11.42
CA VAL A 89 3.29 -12.76 -11.42
C VAL A 89 3.53 -12.23 -12.85
N ILE A 90 3.42 -10.92 -13.00
CA ILE A 90 3.58 -10.22 -14.30
C ILE A 90 4.78 -9.29 -14.33
N GLY A 91 5.35 -8.92 -13.18
CA GLY A 91 6.46 -7.99 -13.09
C GLY A 91 7.03 -7.88 -11.68
N TRP A 92 7.99 -6.98 -11.54
CA TRP A 92 8.63 -6.64 -10.29
C TRP A 92 8.91 -5.14 -10.24
N ILE A 93 8.63 -4.49 -9.10
CA ILE A 93 8.86 -3.06 -8.91
C ILE A 93 9.93 -2.80 -7.87
N VAL A 94 10.86 -1.89 -8.17
CA VAL A 94 11.89 -1.40 -7.24
C VAL A 94 11.85 0.12 -7.23
N ILE A 95 11.67 0.71 -6.04
CA ILE A 95 11.69 2.16 -5.85
C ILE A 95 12.84 2.50 -4.89
N GLU A 96 13.93 3.04 -5.43
CA GLU A 96 15.08 3.44 -4.62
C GLU A 96 14.73 4.51 -3.59
N GLY A 97 15.46 4.54 -2.48
CA GLY A 97 15.15 5.42 -1.35
C GLY A 97 13.92 5.02 -0.53
N THR A 98 13.31 3.86 -0.88
CA THR A 98 12.19 3.26 -0.16
C THR A 98 12.44 1.77 0.09
N GLY A 99 11.59 1.14 0.92
CA GLY A 99 11.57 -0.32 1.08
C GLY A 99 10.69 -1.04 0.04
N ILE A 100 10.29 -0.37 -1.06
CA ILE A 100 9.44 -0.95 -2.10
C ILE A 100 10.30 -1.75 -3.07
N ASN A 101 10.26 -3.07 -2.91
CA ASN A 101 10.98 -4.05 -3.72
C ASN A 101 10.16 -5.35 -3.69
N TYR A 102 9.22 -5.48 -4.63
CA TYR A 102 8.18 -6.52 -4.61
C TYR A 102 7.79 -7.01 -6.00
N PRO A 103 7.35 -8.29 -6.12
CA PRO A 103 6.67 -8.75 -7.31
C PRO A 103 5.35 -8.01 -7.52
N ILE A 104 4.97 -7.83 -8.78
CA ILE A 104 3.66 -7.36 -9.20
C ILE A 104 2.87 -8.57 -9.67
N VAL A 105 1.72 -8.80 -9.05
CA VAL A 105 0.79 -9.85 -9.47
C VAL A 105 -0.43 -9.27 -10.16
N GLN A 106 -1.13 -10.07 -10.99
CA GLN A 106 -2.39 -9.67 -11.59
C GLN A 106 -3.39 -10.83 -11.48
N GLY A 107 -4.44 -10.61 -10.71
CA GLY A 107 -5.52 -11.58 -10.55
C GLY A 107 -6.64 -11.37 -11.57
N ASN A 108 -7.74 -12.11 -11.39
CA ASN A 108 -8.95 -11.96 -12.18
C ASN A 108 -9.94 -10.92 -11.60
N ASN A 109 -9.57 -10.23 -10.55
CA ASN A 109 -10.32 -9.14 -9.90
C ASN A 109 -9.39 -8.32 -9.01
N ASN A 110 -9.80 -7.10 -8.63
CA ASN A 110 -9.03 -6.18 -7.79
C ASN A 110 -9.20 -6.41 -6.27
N SER A 111 -9.85 -7.50 -5.85
CA SER A 111 -10.11 -7.74 -4.42
C SER A 111 -9.27 -8.87 -3.82
N PHE A 112 -8.85 -9.86 -4.61
CA PHE A 112 -8.13 -11.02 -4.12
C PHE A 112 -6.79 -10.63 -3.46
N TYR A 113 -5.95 -9.88 -4.16
CA TYR A 113 -4.63 -9.47 -3.70
C TYR A 113 -4.64 -8.32 -2.68
N LEU A 114 -5.80 -7.82 -2.29
CA LEU A 114 -5.91 -6.93 -1.13
C LEU A 114 -5.58 -7.63 0.20
N ASN A 115 -5.74 -8.96 0.26
CA ASN A 115 -5.51 -9.73 1.47
C ASN A 115 -4.88 -11.11 1.21
N HIS A 116 -4.14 -11.25 0.10
CA HIS A 116 -3.32 -12.41 -0.21
C HIS A 116 -1.94 -11.96 -0.68
N SER A 117 -0.90 -12.64 -0.20
CA SER A 117 0.47 -12.46 -0.64
C SER A 117 0.69 -12.96 -2.07
N TYR A 118 1.87 -12.66 -2.63
CA TYR A 118 2.24 -13.03 -3.99
C TYR A 118 2.15 -14.57 -4.24
N ASP A 119 2.29 -15.39 -3.19
CA ASP A 119 2.17 -16.85 -3.21
C ASP A 119 0.74 -17.37 -2.97
N LYS A 120 -0.25 -16.46 -3.03
CA LYS A 120 -1.70 -16.72 -2.83
C LYS A 120 -2.09 -17.11 -1.41
N LYS A 121 -1.20 -17.06 -0.43
CA LYS A 121 -1.56 -17.25 0.98
C LYS A 121 -2.29 -16.02 1.53
N TRP A 122 -3.19 -16.24 2.46
CA TRP A 122 -3.87 -15.14 3.12
C TRP A 122 -2.86 -14.28 3.91
N ASN A 123 -2.87 -12.99 3.67
CA ASN A 123 -2.03 -12.00 4.34
C ASN A 123 -2.73 -10.64 4.34
N SER A 124 -2.95 -10.04 5.50
CA SER A 124 -3.65 -8.76 5.63
C SER A 124 -2.91 -7.57 4.98
N LEU A 125 -1.60 -7.70 4.70
CA LEU A 125 -0.82 -6.71 3.96
C LEU A 125 -1.06 -6.80 2.45
N GLY A 126 -1.65 -7.88 1.96
CA GLY A 126 -1.88 -8.11 0.55
C GLY A 126 -0.61 -8.20 -0.28
N SER A 127 -0.71 -7.81 -1.54
CA SER A 127 0.39 -7.73 -2.51
C SER A 127 0.38 -6.38 -3.22
N ILE A 128 1.46 -6.12 -3.96
CA ILE A 128 1.46 -5.13 -5.04
C ILE A 128 0.83 -5.81 -6.26
N PHE A 129 -0.22 -5.23 -6.83
CA PHE A 129 -0.94 -5.87 -7.94
C PHE A 129 -1.41 -4.87 -8.99
N ALA A 130 -1.42 -5.30 -10.25
CA ALA A 130 -1.97 -4.53 -11.36
C ALA A 130 -3.49 -4.71 -11.47
N ASP A 131 -4.16 -3.71 -12.04
CA ASP A 131 -5.59 -3.79 -12.32
C ASP A 131 -5.90 -5.01 -13.20
N TYR A 132 -6.93 -5.77 -12.84
CA TYR A 132 -7.29 -7.00 -13.55
C TYR A 132 -7.74 -6.77 -15.00
N GLN A 133 -8.15 -5.56 -15.36
CA GLN A 133 -8.56 -5.18 -16.71
C GLN A 133 -7.40 -4.72 -17.58
N SER A 134 -6.24 -4.42 -16.97
CA SER A 134 -5.06 -4.01 -17.71
C SER A 134 -4.39 -5.19 -18.43
N SER A 135 -3.69 -4.87 -19.50
CA SER A 135 -2.80 -5.82 -20.19
C SER A 135 -1.64 -6.19 -19.27
N ASN A 136 -1.30 -7.47 -19.21
CA ASN A 136 -0.26 -8.00 -18.32
C ASN A 136 1.18 -7.69 -18.78
N ASP A 137 1.34 -7.03 -19.91
CA ASP A 137 2.61 -6.59 -20.50
C ASP A 137 2.84 -5.07 -20.38
N PHE A 138 1.97 -4.35 -19.63
CA PHE A 138 2.02 -2.90 -19.44
C PHE A 138 1.90 -2.08 -20.74
N SER A 139 1.25 -2.62 -21.75
CA SER A 139 1.08 -1.97 -23.07
C SER A 139 -0.09 -0.99 -23.13
N ASP A 140 -0.95 -0.92 -22.13
CA ASP A 140 -2.05 0.04 -22.05
C ASP A 140 -1.54 1.49 -21.93
N TYR A 141 -2.40 2.45 -22.26
CA TYR A 141 -2.07 3.86 -22.07
C TYR A 141 -1.69 4.19 -20.64
N ASN A 142 -2.42 3.63 -19.66
CA ASN A 142 -2.19 3.82 -18.23
C ASN A 142 -2.47 2.53 -17.46
N THR A 143 -1.46 1.92 -16.88
CA THR A 143 -1.61 0.75 -16.02
C THR A 143 -1.61 1.18 -14.55
N PHE A 144 -2.69 0.90 -13.83
CA PHE A 144 -2.75 1.11 -12.39
C PHE A 144 -2.12 -0.06 -11.64
N ILE A 145 -1.25 0.27 -10.71
CA ILE A 145 -0.64 -0.66 -9.76
C ILE A 145 -1.06 -0.26 -8.36
N TYR A 146 -1.66 -1.20 -7.65
CA TYR A 146 -2.21 -1.02 -6.32
C TYR A 146 -1.30 -1.60 -5.25
N GLY A 147 -1.33 -1.02 -4.07
CA GLY A 147 -0.67 -1.54 -2.88
C GLY A 147 -1.20 -0.89 -1.62
N HIS A 148 -1.23 -1.64 -0.52
CA HIS A 148 -1.63 -1.08 0.76
C HIS A 148 -0.64 -0.03 1.26
N HIS A 149 -1.17 1.05 1.83
CA HIS A 149 -0.39 1.94 2.66
C HIS A 149 -0.30 1.35 4.08
N THR A 150 0.84 0.80 4.42
CA THR A 150 1.10 0.22 5.73
C THR A 150 1.87 1.19 6.61
N ARG A 151 1.65 1.15 7.93
CA ARG A 151 2.36 2.02 8.88
C ARG A 151 3.83 1.63 9.06
N ASN A 152 4.18 0.39 8.81
CA ASN A 152 5.55 -0.11 8.89
C ASN A 152 6.38 0.15 7.62
N GLY A 153 5.81 0.83 6.62
CA GLY A 153 6.49 1.16 5.37
C GLY A 153 6.51 0.04 4.33
N SER A 154 6.00 -1.17 4.63
CA SER A 154 5.88 -2.24 3.65
C SER A 154 4.85 -1.94 2.57
N MET A 155 4.82 -2.73 1.50
CA MET A 155 3.97 -2.51 0.32
C MET A 155 4.16 -1.09 -0.23
N PHE A 156 3.08 -0.31 -0.40
CA PHE A 156 3.14 1.10 -0.80
C PHE A 156 3.12 2.07 0.40
N GLY A 157 3.54 1.60 1.59
CA GLY A 157 3.56 2.40 2.81
C GLY A 157 4.43 3.64 2.74
N GLU A 158 5.46 3.65 1.87
CA GLU A 158 6.38 4.77 1.74
C GLU A 158 6.11 5.70 0.53
N LEU A 159 5.05 5.47 -0.26
CA LEU A 159 4.71 6.36 -1.38
C LEU A 159 4.43 7.81 -0.94
N TYR A 160 4.02 8.02 0.31
CA TYR A 160 3.81 9.37 0.85
C TYR A 160 5.05 10.26 0.75
N LYS A 161 6.28 9.68 0.71
CA LYS A 161 7.53 10.43 0.58
C LYS A 161 7.55 11.28 -0.69
N TYR A 162 6.87 10.86 -1.76
CA TYR A 162 6.74 11.62 -3.00
C TYR A 162 5.85 12.85 -2.89
N MET A 163 5.20 13.09 -1.77
CA MET A 163 4.52 14.36 -1.51
C MET A 163 5.51 15.48 -1.20
N ASP A 164 6.75 15.14 -0.86
CA ASP A 164 7.87 16.07 -0.67
C ASP A 164 8.72 16.15 -1.96
N VAL A 165 8.83 17.35 -2.51
CA VAL A 165 9.66 17.64 -3.68
C VAL A 165 11.15 17.34 -3.47
N SER A 166 11.64 17.39 -2.23
CA SER A 166 13.04 17.08 -1.91
C SER A 166 13.32 15.60 -2.10
N PHE A 167 12.38 14.74 -1.71
CA PHE A 167 12.47 13.30 -1.95
C PHE A 167 12.39 12.99 -3.45
N TYR A 168 11.41 13.58 -4.15
CA TYR A 168 11.29 13.42 -5.60
C TYR A 168 12.60 13.79 -6.34
N LYS A 169 13.24 14.91 -5.98
CA LYS A 169 14.48 15.35 -6.64
C LYS A 169 15.63 14.34 -6.55
N GLN A 170 15.66 13.53 -5.50
CA GLN A 170 16.65 12.48 -5.29
C GLN A 170 16.23 11.14 -5.90
N ASN A 171 14.93 10.90 -6.08
CA ASN A 171 14.34 9.65 -6.51
C ASN A 171 13.34 9.88 -7.66
N LYS A 172 13.83 10.40 -8.79
CA LYS A 172 12.98 10.79 -9.94
C LYS A 172 12.41 9.61 -10.71
N THR A 173 13.01 8.44 -10.53
CA THR A 173 12.71 7.24 -11.30
C THR A 173 12.53 6.04 -10.37
N PHE A 174 11.82 5.04 -10.85
CA PHE A 174 11.80 3.71 -10.30
C PHE A 174 11.92 2.67 -11.42
N TYR A 175 12.17 1.43 -11.06
CA TYR A 175 12.38 0.35 -12.01
C TYR A 175 11.21 -0.61 -12.05
N LEU A 176 10.88 -1.05 -13.25
CA LEU A 176 9.91 -2.09 -13.51
C LEU A 176 10.59 -3.18 -14.34
N TYR A 177 10.68 -4.37 -13.78
CA TYR A 177 11.20 -5.56 -14.46
C TYR A 177 10.03 -6.43 -14.88
N THR A 178 10.08 -6.98 -16.08
CA THR A 178 9.04 -7.86 -16.63
C THR A 178 9.66 -9.03 -17.39
N PRO A 179 8.93 -10.11 -17.62
CA PRO A 179 9.42 -11.24 -18.42
C PRO A 179 9.82 -10.86 -19.87
N THR A 180 9.30 -9.72 -20.38
CA THR A 180 9.49 -9.28 -21.78
C THR A 180 10.43 -8.08 -21.93
N GLY A 181 10.96 -7.56 -20.83
CA GLY A 181 11.91 -6.45 -20.82
C GLY A 181 11.80 -5.59 -19.58
N ASN A 182 12.82 -4.77 -19.39
CA ASN A 182 12.94 -3.92 -18.21
C ASN A 182 12.65 -2.46 -18.59
N PHE A 183 12.15 -1.70 -17.63
CA PHE A 183 11.78 -0.30 -17.83
C PHE A 183 12.28 0.55 -16.67
N THR A 184 12.69 1.79 -17.01
CA THR A 184 12.75 2.89 -16.07
C THR A 184 11.43 3.63 -16.14
N ALA A 185 10.83 3.94 -15.00
CA ALA A 185 9.62 4.73 -14.90
C ALA A 185 9.96 6.13 -14.37
N GLU A 186 9.87 7.15 -15.24
CA GLU A 186 10.18 8.55 -14.91
C GLU A 186 8.95 9.23 -14.29
N ILE A 187 9.02 9.60 -13.01
CA ILE A 187 7.91 10.22 -12.30
C ILE A 187 7.68 11.64 -12.81
N PHE A 188 6.47 11.91 -13.27
CA PHE A 188 6.09 13.24 -13.78
C PHE A 188 5.01 13.94 -12.96
N SER A 189 4.33 13.23 -12.07
CA SER A 189 3.28 13.80 -11.22
C SER A 189 3.10 12.99 -9.93
N ALA A 190 2.93 13.67 -8.80
CA ALA A 190 2.58 13.05 -7.53
C ALA A 190 1.69 13.98 -6.70
N TYR A 191 0.58 13.45 -6.18
CA TYR A 191 -0.40 14.20 -5.39
C TYR A 191 -1.33 13.26 -4.62
N ILE A 192 -2.22 13.85 -3.81
CA ILE A 192 -3.31 13.14 -3.13
C ILE A 192 -4.63 13.58 -3.72
N ASP A 193 -5.49 12.61 -4.03
CA ASP A 193 -6.83 12.86 -4.56
C ASP A 193 -7.83 11.80 -4.07
N SER A 194 -9.12 12.07 -4.29
CA SER A 194 -10.20 11.15 -3.92
C SER A 194 -10.31 9.99 -4.91
N THR A 195 -10.80 8.84 -4.43
CA THR A 195 -11.17 7.69 -5.27
C THR A 195 -12.19 8.04 -6.36
N ASP A 196 -13.02 9.05 -6.13
CA ASP A 196 -14.10 9.45 -7.04
C ASP A 196 -13.66 10.52 -8.04
N SER A 197 -12.36 10.83 -8.09
CA SER A 197 -11.83 11.87 -8.96
C SER A 197 -11.57 11.36 -10.38
N SER A 198 -11.53 12.30 -11.34
CA SER A 198 -11.08 12.04 -12.72
C SER A 198 -9.64 11.56 -12.85
N SER A 199 -8.87 11.57 -11.76
CA SER A 199 -7.52 11.00 -11.69
C SER A 199 -7.53 9.46 -11.79
N TYR A 200 -8.65 8.82 -11.45
CA TYR A 200 -8.81 7.39 -11.59
C TYR A 200 -9.37 7.06 -12.98
N ASN A 201 -8.52 7.05 -13.98
CA ASN A 201 -8.87 6.71 -15.36
C ASN A 201 -7.79 5.82 -15.99
N GLN A 202 -8.20 4.67 -16.52
CA GLN A 202 -7.34 3.65 -17.13
C GLN A 202 -7.58 3.51 -18.63
N SER A 203 -8.79 3.83 -19.09
CA SER A 203 -9.24 3.61 -20.47
C SER A 203 -9.44 4.93 -21.19
N PHE A 204 -8.92 5.04 -22.40
CA PHE A 204 -9.00 6.23 -23.25
C PHE A 204 -9.47 5.84 -24.64
N ASN A 205 -10.49 6.54 -25.14
CA ASN A 205 -11.06 6.28 -26.46
C ASN A 205 -10.24 6.94 -27.59
N SER A 206 -9.34 7.86 -27.24
CA SER A 206 -8.50 8.58 -28.19
C SER A 206 -7.20 9.07 -27.56
N ILE A 207 -6.22 9.36 -28.41
CA ILE A 207 -4.97 10.01 -28.00
C ILE A 207 -5.25 11.40 -27.40
N THR A 208 -6.26 12.11 -27.87
CA THR A 208 -6.65 13.41 -27.33
C THR A 208 -7.11 13.26 -25.88
N GLU A 209 -7.96 12.31 -25.59
CA GLU A 209 -8.44 12.03 -24.22
C GLU A 209 -7.27 11.63 -23.30
N PHE A 210 -6.33 10.83 -23.79
CA PHE A 210 -5.12 10.49 -23.03
C PHE A 210 -4.24 11.73 -22.78
N ASN A 211 -4.07 12.60 -23.78
CA ASN A 211 -3.32 13.85 -23.63
C ASN A 211 -3.98 14.79 -22.61
N ASP A 212 -5.30 14.90 -22.64
CA ASP A 212 -6.05 15.72 -21.67
C ASP A 212 -5.90 15.18 -20.25
N TYR A 213 -5.89 13.85 -20.10
CA TYR A 213 -5.60 13.20 -18.83
C TYR A 213 -4.17 13.49 -18.33
N ILE A 214 -3.16 13.40 -19.18
CA ILE A 214 -1.77 13.75 -18.84
C ILE A 214 -1.69 15.20 -18.32
N ASN A 215 -2.35 16.14 -18.98
CA ASN A 215 -2.39 17.53 -18.56
C ASN A 215 -3.09 17.69 -17.20
N LEU A 216 -4.25 17.06 -17.03
CA LEU A 216 -5.00 17.05 -15.77
C LEU A 216 -4.12 16.58 -14.58
N VAL A 217 -3.46 15.43 -14.72
CA VAL A 217 -2.67 14.88 -13.61
C VAL A 217 -1.38 15.67 -13.36
N LYS A 218 -0.82 16.34 -14.38
CA LYS A 218 0.29 17.29 -14.22
C LYS A 218 -0.14 18.54 -13.44
N GLU A 219 -1.31 19.08 -13.73
CA GLU A 219 -1.87 20.26 -13.02
C GLU A 219 -2.14 19.95 -11.53
N LYS A 220 -2.54 18.72 -11.21
CA LYS A 220 -2.79 18.29 -9.83
C LYS A 220 -1.52 18.04 -9.03
N SER A 221 -0.37 17.88 -9.69
CA SER A 221 0.89 17.52 -9.02
C SER A 221 1.33 18.55 -7.98
N ASN A 222 1.85 18.07 -6.85
CA ASN A 222 2.42 18.91 -5.80
C ASN A 222 3.65 19.73 -6.27
N TYR A 223 4.23 19.34 -7.41
CA TYR A 223 5.41 19.99 -8.00
C TYR A 223 5.45 19.79 -9.50
N SER A 224 6.14 20.70 -10.19
CA SER A 224 6.38 20.60 -11.64
C SER A 224 7.62 19.74 -11.93
N THR A 225 7.58 19.03 -13.04
CA THR A 225 8.68 18.20 -13.55
C THR A 225 8.99 18.55 -15.01
N ASP A 226 10.21 18.26 -15.44
CA ASP A 226 10.65 18.48 -16.84
C ASP A 226 10.43 17.24 -17.72
N VAL A 227 9.74 16.21 -17.21
CA VAL A 227 9.50 14.95 -17.92
C VAL A 227 8.62 15.19 -19.15
N LYS A 228 9.17 14.87 -20.32
CA LYS A 228 8.47 14.96 -21.61
C LYS A 228 7.77 13.65 -21.91
N ILE A 229 6.53 13.73 -22.36
CA ILE A 229 5.70 12.58 -22.70
C ILE A 229 5.24 12.72 -24.14
N ASP A 230 5.59 11.76 -24.99
CA ASP A 230 5.04 11.61 -26.33
C ASP A 230 3.80 10.72 -26.27
N VAL A 231 2.62 11.31 -26.23
CA VAL A 231 1.33 10.60 -26.09
C VAL A 231 1.07 9.59 -27.22
N ASN A 232 1.80 9.68 -28.35
CA ASN A 232 1.66 8.73 -29.45
C ASN A 232 2.45 7.42 -29.22
N LYS A 233 3.44 7.44 -28.31
CA LYS A 233 4.37 6.32 -28.11
C LYS A 233 4.41 5.86 -26.66
N ASP A 234 4.42 6.82 -25.75
CA ASP A 234 4.67 6.55 -24.34
C ASP A 234 3.45 5.91 -23.66
N LYS A 235 3.76 5.04 -22.71
CA LYS A 235 2.82 4.44 -21.78
C LYS A 235 3.13 4.94 -20.39
N ILE A 236 2.12 5.03 -19.54
CA ILE A 236 2.33 5.46 -18.16
C ILE A 236 1.89 4.39 -17.18
N ILE A 237 2.47 4.47 -15.98
CA ILE A 237 2.08 3.71 -14.83
C ILE A 237 1.57 4.68 -13.75
N THR A 238 0.50 4.29 -13.08
CA THR A 238 -0.02 4.98 -11.91
C THR A 238 0.11 4.08 -10.68
N LEU A 239 1.01 4.45 -9.75
CA LEU A 239 1.04 3.82 -8.43
C LEU A 239 -0.05 4.44 -7.56
N TYR A 240 -0.86 3.58 -6.96
CA TYR A 240 -2.07 3.98 -6.26
C TYR A 240 -2.17 3.31 -4.89
N SER A 241 -2.27 4.11 -3.83
CA SER A 241 -2.29 3.62 -2.45
C SER A 241 -3.19 4.45 -1.55
N CYS A 242 -3.76 3.82 -0.52
CA CYS A 242 -4.54 4.53 0.47
C CYS A 242 -3.71 5.60 1.19
N SER A 243 -4.30 6.78 1.42
CA SER A 243 -3.71 7.81 2.28
C SER A 243 -4.15 7.60 3.72
N HIS A 244 -3.19 7.58 4.67
CA HIS A 244 -3.43 7.43 6.11
C HIS A 244 -3.05 8.65 6.94
N GLU A 245 -2.85 9.79 6.30
CA GLU A 245 -2.61 11.02 7.06
C GLU A 245 -3.82 11.33 7.96
N SER A 246 -3.57 11.64 9.24
CA SER A 246 -4.58 11.77 10.29
C SER A 246 -5.68 12.82 10.01
N ASN A 247 -5.42 13.76 9.10
CA ASN A 247 -6.33 14.84 8.72
C ASN A 247 -6.95 14.64 7.32
N ARG A 248 -6.72 13.49 6.67
CA ARG A 248 -7.21 13.20 5.33
C ARG A 248 -8.57 12.49 5.36
N LYS A 249 -9.34 12.69 4.29
CA LYS A 249 -10.62 11.99 4.12
C LYS A 249 -10.37 10.50 3.89
N LYS A 250 -11.31 9.66 4.31
CA LYS A 250 -11.24 8.19 4.19
C LYS A 250 -10.97 7.71 2.74
N ASN A 251 -11.39 8.49 1.75
CA ASN A 251 -11.28 8.16 0.32
C ASN A 251 -10.05 8.76 -0.36
N ASP A 252 -9.16 9.44 0.37
CA ASP A 252 -7.95 10.00 -0.20
C ASP A 252 -6.94 8.91 -0.54
N ARG A 253 -6.25 9.08 -1.68
CA ARG A 253 -5.26 8.16 -2.22
C ARG A 253 -4.03 8.92 -2.67
N TYR A 254 -2.86 8.28 -2.55
CA TYR A 254 -1.64 8.73 -3.22
C TYR A 254 -1.69 8.29 -4.67
N PHE A 255 -1.46 9.23 -5.57
CA PHE A 255 -1.28 9.01 -6.99
C PHE A 255 0.14 9.42 -7.36
N ILE A 256 0.93 8.49 -7.88
CA ILE A 256 2.24 8.74 -8.45
C ILE A 256 2.20 8.25 -9.90
N HIS A 257 2.32 9.19 -10.84
CA HIS A 257 2.32 8.88 -12.27
C HIS A 257 3.73 8.92 -12.83
N ALA A 258 4.09 7.89 -13.56
CA ALA A 258 5.39 7.78 -14.21
C ALA A 258 5.25 7.33 -15.67
N VAL A 259 6.12 7.83 -16.53
CA VAL A 259 6.20 7.39 -17.92
C VAL A 259 7.22 6.28 -18.06
N LEU A 260 6.84 5.20 -18.75
CA LEU A 260 7.70 4.05 -18.98
C LEU A 260 8.73 4.33 -20.09
N ARG A 261 10.00 4.04 -19.80
CA ARG A 261 11.11 4.04 -20.76
C ARG A 261 11.72 2.66 -20.78
N LYS A 262 11.74 2.02 -21.94
CA LYS A 262 12.38 0.71 -22.07
C LYS A 262 13.88 0.86 -21.84
N LEU A 263 14.42 0.04 -20.95
CA LEU A 263 15.86 -0.11 -20.78
C LEU A 263 16.43 -0.86 -21.98
N SER A 264 17.51 -0.32 -22.54
CA SER A 264 18.19 -0.86 -23.73
C SER A 264 19.01 -2.11 -23.39
#